data_c89af11128b2dde81b4df9401a6996eb
#
_entry.id   c89af11128b2dde81b4df9401a6996eb
#
_cell.length_a   1.000
_cell.length_b   1.000
_cell.length_c   1.000
_cell.angle_alpha   90.00
_cell.angle_beta   90.00
_cell.angle_gamma   90.00
#
_symmetry.space_group_name_H-M   'P 1'
#
loop_
_entity.id
_entity.type
_entity.pdbx_description
1 polymer ?
#
loop_
_entity_poly.entity_id
_entity_poly.type
_entity_poly.pdbx_seq_one_letter_code
_entity_poly.pdbx_strand_id
1 'polypeptide(L)'
;MKTVKVAILGLGTVGSGVYKLIQKRADVMEKTIGAQMEVKKILVRNINKKREGVDASLLTDNWNDIIEDEEIQIVIEVMGGIEPAKTMILEALRAGKNVVSANKDLIAEEGHVLLATAEENHVDFLFEAAVAGAIPIIRPMKQCLAVNDISEVVGIVNGTTNYILTKMTEEGMDFSDALEKAQELGFAEADPTSDVEGLDAGRKVAIMASIAFHSRVVFPNVFTEGITKITAKDIEYAKEFDSVIKLLGVAHNTESGIEVGVYPMMIHKEHPLASVRDSFNAVFVHGDAADDAMFYGRGAGELPTASAVMGDVIDVARNMAYGCNGRISCTCYKNLPVKDIGDVKNKFFIRMQVTNEPGVLAAVAEVFGNHKVSITRVVQEHTQPHQAELVIVTESVKEKYMKQALEELLALPSILEVSSIIREY
;
A
#
# COMPACT_ATOMS: atom_id res chain seq x y z
N MET A 1 -8.68 38.28 13.22
CA MET A 1 -8.63 37.12 12.31
C MET A 1 -8.92 35.83 13.09
N LYS A 2 -9.64 34.87 12.53
CA LYS A 2 -9.79 33.59 13.19
C LYS A 2 -8.46 32.82 13.08
N THR A 3 -8.05 32.15 14.15
CA THR A 3 -6.85 31.30 14.17
C THR A 3 -7.30 29.85 14.36
N VAL A 4 -6.83 28.95 13.53
CA VAL A 4 -7.01 27.51 13.69
C VAL A 4 -5.83 26.97 14.49
N LYS A 5 -6.08 26.45 15.69
CA LYS A 5 -5.06 25.91 16.58
C LYS A 5 -4.99 24.40 16.46
N VAL A 6 -3.79 23.87 16.24
CA VAL A 6 -3.54 22.46 16.00
C VAL A 6 -2.58 21.87 17.03
N ALA A 7 -2.72 20.59 17.33
CA ALA A 7 -1.72 19.82 18.04
C ALA A 7 -1.14 18.73 17.12
N ILE A 8 0.15 18.41 17.30
CA ILE A 8 0.83 17.34 16.54
C ILE A 8 1.19 16.22 17.52
N LEU A 9 0.71 15.00 17.27
CA LEU A 9 1.07 13.81 18.03
C LEU A 9 2.20 13.07 17.29
N GLY A 10 3.41 13.21 17.83
CA GLY A 10 4.64 12.67 17.24
C GLY A 10 5.42 13.71 16.46
N LEU A 11 6.73 13.76 16.69
CA LEU A 11 7.68 14.65 16.00
C LEU A 11 8.84 13.83 15.42
N GLY A 12 8.48 12.76 14.70
CA GLY A 12 9.36 11.96 13.83
C GLY A 12 9.52 12.63 12.46
N THR A 13 9.85 11.82 11.45
CA THR A 13 10.04 12.31 10.06
C THR A 13 8.83 13.10 9.56
N VAL A 14 7.63 12.52 9.63
CA VAL A 14 6.41 13.17 9.13
C VAL A 14 6.02 14.38 9.96
N GLY A 15 6.00 14.25 11.29
CA GLY A 15 5.63 15.35 12.19
C GLY A 15 6.56 16.57 12.09
N SER A 16 7.87 16.32 11.89
CA SER A 16 8.84 17.40 11.62
C SER A 16 8.54 18.11 10.29
N GLY A 17 8.19 17.35 9.26
CA GLY A 17 7.76 17.88 7.96
C GLY A 17 6.49 18.72 8.06
N VAL A 18 5.48 18.25 8.81
CA VAL A 18 4.24 19.00 9.08
C VAL A 18 4.53 20.32 9.77
N TYR A 19 5.32 20.30 10.87
CA TYR A 19 5.71 21.50 11.58
C TYR A 19 6.44 22.50 10.67
N LYS A 20 7.44 22.03 9.89
CA LYS A 20 8.17 22.84 8.92
C LYS A 20 7.25 23.49 7.87
N LEU A 21 6.27 22.74 7.35
CA LEU A 21 5.33 23.25 6.35
C LEU A 21 4.43 24.33 6.94
N ILE A 22 3.92 24.13 8.17
CA ILE A 22 3.10 25.15 8.87
C ILE A 22 3.89 26.44 9.02
N GLN A 23 5.14 26.38 9.49
CA GLN A 23 5.98 27.57 9.66
C GLN A 23 6.33 28.24 8.32
N LYS A 24 6.73 27.45 7.32
CA LYS A 24 7.23 27.97 6.03
C LYS A 24 6.13 28.51 5.12
N ARG A 25 4.88 28.03 5.26
CA ARG A 25 3.76 28.29 4.34
C ARG A 25 2.58 28.99 5.03
N ALA A 26 2.82 29.64 6.16
CA ALA A 26 1.77 30.33 6.93
C ALA A 26 0.94 31.31 6.07
N ASP A 27 1.61 32.09 5.23
CA ASP A 27 1.00 33.05 4.30
C ASP A 27 0.12 32.42 3.23
N VAL A 28 0.55 31.28 2.70
CA VAL A 28 -0.21 30.52 1.71
C VAL A 28 -1.45 29.89 2.36
N MET A 29 -1.27 29.30 3.55
CA MET A 29 -2.37 28.70 4.30
C MET A 29 -3.40 29.73 4.70
N GLU A 30 -2.99 30.90 5.18
CA GLU A 30 -3.90 31.99 5.53
C GLU A 30 -4.79 32.39 4.34
N LYS A 31 -4.21 32.53 3.15
CA LYS A 31 -4.96 32.84 1.92
C LYS A 31 -5.88 31.68 1.49
N THR A 32 -5.45 30.44 1.74
CA THR A 32 -6.16 29.24 1.30
C THR A 32 -7.33 28.90 2.22
N ILE A 33 -7.20 29.14 3.52
CA ILE A 33 -8.20 28.79 4.55
C ILE A 33 -9.03 30.03 4.94
N GLY A 34 -8.47 31.23 4.80
CA GLY A 34 -9.05 32.48 5.34
C GLY A 34 -8.82 32.66 6.84
N ALA A 35 -7.90 31.89 7.43
CA ALA A 35 -7.53 31.92 8.84
C ALA A 35 -6.04 31.62 9.02
N GLN A 36 -5.45 32.13 10.08
CA GLN A 36 -4.09 31.76 10.48
C GLN A 36 -4.10 30.33 11.07
N MET A 37 -2.99 29.61 10.95
CA MET A 37 -2.79 28.30 11.57
C MET A 37 -1.65 28.38 12.57
N GLU A 38 -1.89 27.87 13.78
CA GLU A 38 -0.93 27.90 14.89
C GLU A 38 -0.76 26.50 15.47
N VAL A 39 0.48 26.04 15.61
CA VAL A 39 0.80 24.84 16.39
C VAL A 39 0.85 25.22 17.86
N LYS A 40 -0.09 24.70 18.65
CA LYS A 40 -0.21 25.03 20.07
C LYS A 40 0.54 24.05 20.96
N LYS A 41 0.53 22.75 20.60
CA LYS A 41 1.22 21.69 21.34
C LYS A 41 1.74 20.61 20.40
N ILE A 42 2.83 19.97 20.82
CA ILE A 42 3.45 18.84 20.13
C ILE A 42 3.72 17.75 21.17
N LEU A 43 3.02 16.62 21.08
CA LEU A 43 3.22 15.49 21.97
C LEU A 43 4.44 14.68 21.53
N VAL A 44 5.36 14.44 22.45
CA VAL A 44 6.58 13.65 22.21
C VAL A 44 6.89 12.77 23.41
N ARG A 45 7.50 11.61 23.20
CA ARG A 45 7.91 10.70 24.29
C ARG A 45 8.98 11.25 25.20
N ASN A 46 9.85 12.14 24.69
CA ASN A 46 10.97 12.72 25.42
C ASN A 46 11.09 14.21 25.08
N ILE A 47 10.67 15.05 26.01
CA ILE A 47 10.73 16.54 25.87
C ILE A 47 12.17 17.07 25.91
N ASN A 48 13.11 16.33 26.54
CA ASN A 48 14.50 16.76 26.69
C ASN A 48 15.36 16.53 25.44
N LYS A 49 14.86 15.76 24.46
CA LYS A 49 15.55 15.55 23.19
C LYS A 49 15.54 16.87 22.41
N LYS A 50 16.73 17.44 22.14
CA LYS A 50 16.86 18.63 21.29
C LYS A 50 16.28 18.37 19.90
N ARG A 51 15.47 19.31 19.42
CA ARG A 51 14.87 19.30 18.08
C ARG A 51 15.14 20.64 17.43
N GLU A 52 15.95 20.60 16.39
CA GLU A 52 16.40 21.82 15.72
C GLU A 52 15.21 22.51 15.03
N GLY A 53 15.09 23.83 15.21
CA GLY A 53 14.03 24.63 14.60
C GLY A 53 12.64 24.48 15.25
N VAL A 54 12.52 23.79 16.40
CA VAL A 54 11.26 23.64 17.14
C VAL A 54 11.34 24.40 18.46
N ASP A 55 10.33 25.23 18.73
CA ASP A 55 10.20 25.92 20.02
C ASP A 55 9.89 24.88 21.12
N ALA A 56 10.79 24.80 22.11
CA ALA A 56 10.66 23.87 23.22
C ALA A 56 9.40 24.09 24.07
N SER A 57 8.83 25.30 24.11
CA SER A 57 7.60 25.59 24.83
C SER A 57 6.36 24.92 24.28
N LEU A 58 6.42 24.45 23.02
CA LEU A 58 5.35 23.71 22.37
C LEU A 58 5.36 22.23 22.73
N LEU A 59 6.50 21.71 23.25
CA LEU A 59 6.66 20.29 23.54
C LEU A 59 5.95 19.91 24.85
N THR A 60 5.28 18.76 24.80
CA THR A 60 4.70 18.09 25.99
C THR A 60 4.86 16.58 25.85
N ASP A 61 4.95 15.89 26.99
CA ASP A 61 4.83 14.42 27.11
C ASP A 61 3.53 14.00 27.81
N ASN A 62 2.67 14.99 28.14
CA ASN A 62 1.39 14.80 28.78
C ASN A 62 0.23 15.00 27.79
N TRP A 63 -0.53 13.95 27.52
CA TRP A 63 -1.70 13.99 26.64
C TRP A 63 -2.79 14.97 27.14
N ASN A 64 -2.94 15.12 28.45
CA ASN A 64 -3.95 16.01 29.01
C ASN A 64 -3.75 17.49 28.61
N ASP A 65 -2.52 17.92 28.35
CA ASP A 65 -2.22 19.28 27.87
C ASP A 65 -2.84 19.56 26.48
N ILE A 66 -3.27 18.51 25.77
CA ILE A 66 -3.87 18.60 24.44
C ILE A 66 -5.37 18.34 24.49
N ILE A 67 -5.77 17.26 25.17
CA ILE A 67 -7.18 16.84 25.15
C ILE A 67 -8.07 17.81 25.94
N GLU A 68 -7.59 18.34 27.06
CA GLU A 68 -8.31 19.31 27.91
C GLU A 68 -8.26 20.74 27.39
N ASP A 69 -7.39 21.06 26.43
CA ASP A 69 -7.31 22.40 25.85
C ASP A 69 -8.41 22.60 24.79
N GLU A 70 -9.44 23.38 25.17
CA GLU A 70 -10.59 23.69 24.30
C GLU A 70 -10.22 24.52 23.06
N GLU A 71 -9.06 25.20 23.05
CA GLU A 71 -8.64 25.99 21.90
C GLU A 71 -8.05 25.12 20.78
N ILE A 72 -7.58 23.89 21.07
CA ILE A 72 -7.07 22.95 20.07
C ILE A 72 -8.24 22.33 19.31
N GLN A 73 -8.32 22.60 18.02
CA GLN A 73 -9.45 22.24 17.16
C GLN A 73 -9.12 21.06 16.26
N ILE A 74 -7.85 20.87 15.92
CA ILE A 74 -7.38 19.78 15.05
C ILE A 74 -6.22 19.06 15.72
N VAL A 75 -6.30 17.74 15.77
CA VAL A 75 -5.23 16.84 16.23
C VAL A 75 -4.64 16.14 15.01
N ILE A 76 -3.33 16.28 14.82
CA ILE A 76 -2.57 15.67 13.73
C ILE A 76 -1.80 14.49 14.29
N GLU A 77 -2.24 13.26 14.02
CA GLU A 77 -1.61 12.01 14.51
C GLU A 77 -0.63 11.47 13.47
N VAL A 78 0.64 11.41 13.84
CA VAL A 78 1.76 10.92 13.02
C VAL A 78 2.77 10.11 13.88
N MET A 79 2.27 9.42 14.90
CA MET A 79 3.08 8.59 15.81
C MET A 79 3.32 7.19 15.26
N GLY A 80 2.33 6.64 14.55
CA GLY A 80 2.32 5.24 14.11
C GLY A 80 2.02 4.24 15.25
N GLY A 81 1.81 2.97 14.86
CA GLY A 81 1.39 1.90 15.77
C GLY A 81 -0.10 1.97 16.13
N ILE A 82 -0.60 0.96 16.85
CA ILE A 82 -2.03 0.89 17.22
C ILE A 82 -2.28 1.69 18.51
N GLU A 83 -1.60 1.32 19.61
CA GLU A 83 -1.70 2.04 20.87
C GLU A 83 -0.41 2.81 21.16
N PRO A 84 -0.48 4.00 21.74
CA PRO A 84 -1.66 4.70 22.29
C PRO A 84 -2.43 5.53 21.25
N ALA A 85 -2.09 5.49 19.95
CA ALA A 85 -2.68 6.33 18.92
C ALA A 85 -4.22 6.14 18.83
N LYS A 86 -4.72 4.89 18.87
CA LYS A 86 -6.16 4.58 18.85
C LYS A 86 -6.90 5.27 20.00
N THR A 87 -6.42 5.09 21.22
CA THR A 87 -7.04 5.69 22.41
C THR A 87 -7.07 7.21 22.29
N MET A 88 -5.97 7.86 21.94
CA MET A 88 -5.88 9.31 21.81
C MET A 88 -6.77 9.87 20.70
N ILE A 89 -6.86 9.19 19.56
CA ILE A 89 -7.74 9.60 18.47
C ILE A 89 -9.21 9.52 18.90
N LEU A 90 -9.61 8.40 19.53
CA LEU A 90 -11.00 8.23 19.99
C LEU A 90 -11.40 9.28 21.03
N GLU A 91 -10.51 9.61 21.96
CA GLU A 91 -10.73 10.66 22.94
C GLU A 91 -10.85 12.04 22.27
N ALA A 92 -9.96 12.34 21.31
CA ALA A 92 -10.01 13.60 20.57
C ALA A 92 -11.33 13.75 19.80
N LEU A 93 -11.76 12.73 19.07
CA LEU A 93 -13.04 12.73 18.33
C LEU A 93 -14.24 12.94 19.26
N ARG A 94 -14.27 12.23 20.40
CA ARG A 94 -15.34 12.38 21.43
C ARG A 94 -15.33 13.74 22.10
N ALA A 95 -14.18 14.38 22.19
CA ALA A 95 -14.05 15.76 22.69
C ALA A 95 -14.41 16.83 21.63
N GLY A 96 -14.92 16.43 20.47
CA GLY A 96 -15.29 17.35 19.40
C GLY A 96 -14.11 17.92 18.62
N LYS A 97 -12.91 17.34 18.74
CA LYS A 97 -11.73 17.75 17.97
C LYS A 97 -11.67 16.97 16.66
N ASN A 98 -11.36 17.67 15.57
CA ASN A 98 -11.10 17.02 14.29
C ASN A 98 -9.75 16.30 14.31
N VAL A 99 -9.62 15.20 13.57
CA VAL A 99 -8.38 14.42 13.54
C VAL A 99 -7.92 14.20 12.11
N VAL A 100 -6.62 14.37 11.89
CA VAL A 100 -5.92 14.00 10.65
C VAL A 100 -4.84 12.98 11.01
N SER A 101 -4.80 11.83 10.35
CA SER A 101 -3.87 10.75 10.68
C SER A 101 -3.10 10.26 9.44
N ALA A 102 -1.85 9.83 9.64
CA ALA A 102 -1.04 9.12 8.65
C ALA A 102 -0.82 7.64 9.02
N ASN A 103 -1.56 7.12 9.98
CA ASN A 103 -1.34 5.82 10.60
C ASN A 103 -2.07 4.68 9.86
N LYS A 104 -1.41 4.18 8.83
CA LYS A 104 -1.96 3.09 8.02
C LYS A 104 -2.27 1.83 8.81
N ASP A 105 -1.45 1.50 9.83
CA ASP A 105 -1.62 0.29 10.61
C ASP A 105 -2.96 0.33 11.37
N LEU A 106 -3.21 1.42 12.07
CA LEU A 106 -4.45 1.64 12.81
C LEU A 106 -5.69 1.71 11.88
N ILE A 107 -5.56 2.40 10.75
CA ILE A 107 -6.70 2.57 9.81
C ILE A 107 -7.05 1.26 9.12
N ALA A 108 -6.06 0.43 8.73
CA ALA A 108 -6.29 -0.87 8.10
C ALA A 108 -6.95 -1.89 9.03
N GLU A 109 -6.78 -1.76 10.34
CA GLU A 109 -7.36 -2.67 11.33
C GLU A 109 -8.65 -2.11 11.95
N GLU A 110 -8.63 -0.86 12.38
CA GLU A 110 -9.64 -0.27 13.26
C GLU A 110 -10.31 0.99 12.66
N GLY A 111 -10.03 1.33 11.41
CA GLY A 111 -10.50 2.56 10.77
C GLY A 111 -12.03 2.76 10.87
N HIS A 112 -12.80 1.68 10.90
CA HIS A 112 -14.26 1.73 11.02
C HIS A 112 -14.73 2.30 12.36
N VAL A 113 -14.06 1.97 13.47
CA VAL A 113 -14.40 2.52 14.80
C VAL A 113 -14.11 4.00 14.85
N LEU A 114 -12.98 4.41 14.25
CA LEU A 114 -12.58 5.82 14.20
C LEU A 114 -13.53 6.66 13.37
N LEU A 115 -13.90 6.16 12.18
CA LEU A 115 -14.86 6.83 11.28
C LEU A 115 -16.25 6.92 11.89
N ALA A 116 -16.76 5.85 12.54
CA ALA A 116 -18.04 5.87 13.22
C ALA A 116 -18.03 6.90 14.39
N THR A 117 -16.96 6.91 15.20
CA THR A 117 -16.83 7.88 16.28
C THR A 117 -16.77 9.33 15.77
N ALA A 118 -16.11 9.58 14.66
CA ALA A 118 -16.06 10.90 14.04
C ALA A 118 -17.46 11.35 13.55
N GLU A 119 -18.20 10.44 12.91
CA GLU A 119 -19.56 10.68 12.43
C GLU A 119 -20.53 10.98 13.58
N GLU A 120 -20.51 10.19 14.65
CA GLU A 120 -21.31 10.37 15.86
C GLU A 120 -21.07 11.73 16.52
N ASN A 121 -19.86 12.27 16.45
CA ASN A 121 -19.48 13.52 17.06
C ASN A 121 -19.45 14.71 16.08
N HIS A 122 -19.86 14.51 14.81
CA HIS A 122 -19.92 15.54 13.77
C HIS A 122 -18.58 16.25 13.53
N VAL A 123 -17.47 15.51 13.59
CA VAL A 123 -16.11 15.98 13.33
C VAL A 123 -15.49 15.25 12.15
N ASP A 124 -14.44 15.82 11.57
CA ASP A 124 -13.71 15.18 10.47
C ASP A 124 -12.65 14.21 11.02
N PHE A 125 -12.56 13.04 10.38
CA PHE A 125 -11.43 12.12 10.48
C PHE A 125 -10.89 11.86 9.08
N LEU A 126 -9.75 12.46 8.72
CA LEU A 126 -9.13 12.36 7.41
C LEU A 126 -7.77 11.67 7.50
N PHE A 127 -7.38 10.94 6.43
CA PHE A 127 -6.19 10.09 6.47
C PHE A 127 -5.54 9.86 5.10
N GLU A 128 -5.50 10.89 4.24
CA GLU A 128 -4.88 10.79 2.90
C GLU A 128 -3.45 10.26 2.96
N ALA A 129 -2.67 10.71 3.95
CA ALA A 129 -1.27 10.34 4.12
C ALA A 129 -1.05 8.88 4.56
N ALA A 130 -2.08 8.14 4.90
CA ALA A 130 -1.98 6.72 5.26
C ALA A 130 -1.68 5.82 4.06
N VAL A 131 -1.98 6.24 2.84
CA VAL A 131 -1.74 5.47 1.61
C VAL A 131 -0.94 6.31 0.62
N ALA A 132 0.11 5.70 0.04
CA ALA A 132 0.89 6.24 -1.07
C ALA A 132 1.49 7.65 -0.84
N GLY A 133 1.72 8.05 0.41
CA GLY A 133 2.46 9.25 0.78
C GLY A 133 1.91 10.54 0.18
N ALA A 134 2.63 11.14 -0.79
CA ALA A 134 2.22 12.38 -1.44
C ALA A 134 1.15 12.21 -2.52
N ILE A 135 0.86 10.97 -2.93
CA ILE A 135 -0.10 10.70 -4.00
C ILE A 135 -1.51 10.89 -3.46
N PRO A 136 -2.30 11.81 -3.99
CA PRO A 136 -3.70 11.93 -3.60
C PRO A 136 -4.49 10.76 -4.20
N ILE A 137 -4.97 9.85 -3.38
CA ILE A 137 -5.74 8.67 -3.82
C ILE A 137 -7.04 8.46 -3.05
N ILE A 138 -7.02 8.64 -1.73
CA ILE A 138 -8.21 8.44 -0.89
C ILE A 138 -9.28 9.48 -1.24
N ARG A 139 -8.90 10.75 -1.27
CA ARG A 139 -9.82 11.84 -1.61
C ARG A 139 -10.33 11.75 -3.05
N PRO A 140 -9.50 11.52 -4.08
CA PRO A 140 -10.00 11.26 -5.43
C PRO A 140 -11.01 10.13 -5.52
N MET A 141 -10.76 8.98 -4.91
CA MET A 141 -11.74 7.88 -4.90
C MET A 141 -13.06 8.26 -4.20
N LYS A 142 -12.98 8.96 -3.06
CA LYS A 142 -14.19 9.37 -2.30
C LYS A 142 -14.96 10.54 -2.92
N GLN A 143 -14.33 11.37 -3.72
CA GLN A 143 -14.94 12.62 -4.23
C GLN A 143 -14.94 12.71 -5.76
N CYS A 144 -13.76 12.61 -6.41
CA CYS A 144 -13.66 12.82 -7.86
C CYS A 144 -14.21 11.63 -8.65
N LEU A 145 -14.01 10.42 -8.14
CA LEU A 145 -14.46 9.17 -8.76
C LEU A 145 -15.73 8.60 -8.14
N ALA A 146 -16.38 9.33 -7.23
CA ALA A 146 -17.51 8.85 -6.42
C ALA A 146 -18.74 8.40 -7.23
N VAL A 147 -18.87 8.82 -8.48
CA VAL A 147 -19.96 8.40 -9.37
C VAL A 147 -19.66 7.07 -10.08
N ASN A 148 -18.41 6.63 -10.07
CA ASN A 148 -18.00 5.41 -10.78
C ASN A 148 -18.25 4.16 -9.94
N ASP A 149 -18.62 3.06 -10.58
CA ASP A 149 -18.45 1.72 -10.00
C ASP A 149 -17.01 1.26 -10.28
N ILE A 150 -16.16 1.39 -9.28
CA ILE A 150 -14.75 1.01 -9.39
C ILE A 150 -14.69 -0.52 -9.34
N SER A 151 -14.17 -1.13 -10.40
CA SER A 151 -14.01 -2.58 -10.51
C SER A 151 -12.61 -3.06 -10.12
N GLU A 152 -11.60 -2.18 -10.23
CA GLU A 152 -10.21 -2.54 -10.01
C GLU A 152 -9.41 -1.40 -9.38
N VAL A 153 -8.55 -1.76 -8.44
CA VAL A 153 -7.48 -0.90 -7.89
C VAL A 153 -6.20 -1.72 -7.84
N VAL A 154 -5.18 -1.29 -8.57
CA VAL A 154 -3.86 -1.93 -8.59
C VAL A 154 -2.79 -0.90 -8.30
N GLY A 155 -1.84 -1.22 -7.41
CA GLY A 155 -0.85 -0.24 -7.02
C GLY A 155 0.54 -0.81 -6.73
N ILE A 156 1.55 -0.04 -7.15
CA ILE A 156 2.90 -0.10 -6.62
C ILE A 156 2.92 0.87 -5.44
N VAL A 157 2.70 0.35 -4.23
CA VAL A 157 2.47 1.18 -3.03
C VAL A 157 3.56 1.02 -1.96
N ASN A 158 4.64 0.32 -2.30
CA ASN A 158 5.85 0.22 -1.48
C ASN A 158 7.08 0.64 -2.29
N GLY A 159 7.71 1.74 -1.88
CA GLY A 159 8.85 2.32 -2.61
C GLY A 159 10.13 1.50 -2.48
N THR A 160 10.34 0.81 -1.34
CA THR A 160 11.50 -0.03 -1.07
C THR A 160 11.56 -1.21 -2.04
N THR A 161 10.47 -1.96 -2.14
CA THR A 161 10.39 -3.13 -3.03
C THR A 161 10.43 -2.72 -4.50
N ASN A 162 9.81 -1.60 -4.87
CA ASN A 162 9.91 -1.11 -6.25
C ASN A 162 11.34 -0.68 -6.59
N TYR A 163 12.07 -0.07 -5.66
CA TYR A 163 13.48 0.27 -5.84
C TYR A 163 14.32 -1.01 -6.06
N ILE A 164 14.17 -2.02 -5.18
CA ILE A 164 14.89 -3.30 -5.28
C ILE A 164 14.65 -3.95 -6.64
N LEU A 165 13.38 -4.14 -7.03
CA LEU A 165 13.01 -4.76 -8.31
C LEU A 165 13.48 -3.93 -9.51
N THR A 166 13.55 -2.59 -9.39
CA THR A 166 14.11 -1.72 -10.44
C THR A 166 15.62 -1.99 -10.60
N LYS A 167 16.38 -2.09 -9.50
CA LYS A 167 17.81 -2.37 -9.56
C LYS A 167 18.12 -3.77 -10.08
N MET A 168 17.36 -4.77 -9.67
CA MET A 168 17.45 -6.13 -10.24
C MET A 168 17.18 -6.10 -11.76
N THR A 169 16.18 -5.33 -12.19
CA THR A 169 15.79 -5.26 -13.61
C THR A 169 16.78 -4.47 -14.47
N GLU A 170 17.25 -3.32 -14.02
CA GLU A 170 18.07 -2.40 -14.85
C GLU A 170 19.56 -2.63 -14.69
N GLU A 171 20.04 -2.98 -13.50
CA GLU A 171 21.46 -3.14 -13.18
C GLU A 171 21.87 -4.63 -13.09
N GLY A 172 20.91 -5.58 -13.16
CA GLY A 172 21.17 -7.03 -13.06
C GLY A 172 21.64 -7.47 -11.67
N MET A 173 21.31 -6.70 -10.64
CA MET A 173 21.68 -7.02 -9.25
C MET A 173 20.89 -8.21 -8.74
N ASP A 174 21.50 -8.98 -7.84
CA ASP A 174 20.76 -9.94 -7.03
C ASP A 174 19.93 -9.22 -5.95
N PHE A 175 18.91 -9.94 -5.43
CA PHE A 175 18.01 -9.37 -4.41
C PHE A 175 18.79 -8.85 -3.18
N SER A 176 19.78 -9.61 -2.67
CA SER A 176 20.59 -9.24 -1.51
C SER A 176 21.35 -7.92 -1.71
N ASP A 177 21.99 -7.78 -2.85
CA ASP A 177 22.79 -6.60 -3.17
C ASP A 177 21.90 -5.36 -3.37
N ALA A 178 20.75 -5.55 -4.02
CA ALA A 178 19.77 -4.48 -4.20
C ALA A 178 19.14 -4.04 -2.88
N LEU A 179 18.90 -4.97 -1.94
CA LEU A 179 18.42 -4.66 -0.59
C LEU A 179 19.48 -3.91 0.23
N GLU A 180 20.73 -4.34 0.22
CA GLU A 180 21.83 -3.64 0.91
C GLU A 180 21.96 -2.20 0.41
N LYS A 181 21.92 -1.99 -0.90
CA LYS A 181 21.93 -0.66 -1.51
C LYS A 181 20.71 0.19 -1.11
N ALA A 182 19.52 -0.43 -0.97
CA ALA A 182 18.33 0.26 -0.48
C ALA A 182 18.48 0.71 0.97
N GLN A 183 19.12 -0.11 1.82
CA GLN A 183 19.43 0.23 3.21
C GLN A 183 20.46 1.37 3.33
N GLU A 184 21.53 1.33 2.55
CA GLU A 184 22.54 2.39 2.50
C GLU A 184 21.95 3.75 2.11
N LEU A 185 20.98 3.76 1.18
CA LEU A 185 20.30 4.97 0.73
C LEU A 185 19.14 5.39 1.63
N GLY A 186 18.84 4.61 2.68
CA GLY A 186 17.76 4.89 3.63
C GLY A 186 16.35 4.64 3.08
N PHE A 187 16.22 3.86 2.00
CA PHE A 187 14.92 3.40 1.50
C PHE A 187 14.39 2.21 2.30
N ALA A 188 15.27 1.35 2.82
CA ALA A 188 14.95 0.24 3.70
C ALA A 188 15.54 0.46 5.10
N GLU A 189 14.80 0.04 6.12
CA GLU A 189 15.30 -0.03 7.50
C GLU A 189 16.17 -1.26 7.72
N ALA A 190 16.81 -1.37 8.91
CA ALA A 190 17.61 -2.54 9.26
C ALA A 190 16.78 -3.84 9.29
N ASP A 191 15.53 -3.76 9.71
CA ASP A 191 14.54 -4.83 9.54
C ASP A 191 13.57 -4.45 8.41
N PRO A 192 13.77 -4.96 7.19
CA PRO A 192 12.96 -4.63 6.03
C PRO A 192 11.72 -5.53 5.88
N THR A 193 11.45 -6.43 6.82
CA THR A 193 10.42 -7.48 6.72
C THR A 193 9.06 -6.92 6.29
N SER A 194 8.62 -5.81 6.89
CA SER A 194 7.34 -5.19 6.53
C SER A 194 7.24 -4.78 5.07
N ASP A 195 8.37 -4.40 4.45
CA ASP A 195 8.44 -4.02 3.06
C ASP A 195 8.56 -5.26 2.16
N VAL A 196 9.62 -6.07 2.37
CA VAL A 196 9.99 -7.15 1.44
C VAL A 196 9.01 -8.33 1.45
N GLU A 197 8.26 -8.54 2.54
CA GLU A 197 7.19 -9.54 2.64
C GLU A 197 5.81 -8.99 2.25
N GLY A 198 5.72 -7.73 1.80
CA GLY A 198 4.49 -7.12 1.28
C GLY A 198 3.48 -6.67 2.32
N LEU A 199 3.83 -6.68 3.63
CA LEU A 199 2.88 -6.36 4.70
C LEU A 199 2.49 -4.88 4.70
N ASP A 200 3.42 -3.97 4.41
CA ASP A 200 3.15 -2.53 4.24
C ASP A 200 2.17 -2.29 3.07
N ALA A 201 2.41 -2.94 1.94
CA ALA A 201 1.53 -2.86 0.77
C ALA A 201 0.14 -3.46 1.07
N GLY A 202 0.09 -4.56 1.85
CA GLY A 202 -1.16 -5.22 2.25
C GLY A 202 -2.09 -4.31 3.07
N ARG A 203 -1.55 -3.55 4.01
CA ARG A 203 -2.33 -2.56 4.78
C ARG A 203 -2.89 -1.46 3.88
N LYS A 204 -2.08 -0.96 2.96
CA LYS A 204 -2.50 0.10 2.04
C LYS A 204 -3.57 -0.37 1.06
N VAL A 205 -3.45 -1.60 0.51
CA VAL A 205 -4.46 -2.13 -0.41
C VAL A 205 -5.77 -2.44 0.31
N ALA A 206 -5.73 -2.87 1.58
CA ALA A 206 -6.94 -3.06 2.39
C ALA A 206 -7.74 -1.74 2.53
N ILE A 207 -7.04 -0.63 2.80
CA ILE A 207 -7.65 0.69 2.89
C ILE A 207 -8.25 1.10 1.54
N MET A 208 -7.49 0.95 0.44
CA MET A 208 -7.96 1.32 -0.90
C MET A 208 -9.16 0.49 -1.34
N ALA A 209 -9.11 -0.83 -1.15
CA ALA A 209 -10.22 -1.73 -1.48
C ALA A 209 -11.48 -1.40 -0.69
N SER A 210 -11.35 -1.06 0.60
CA SER A 210 -12.49 -0.66 1.43
C SER A 210 -13.20 0.57 0.86
N ILE A 211 -12.45 1.55 0.42
CA ILE A 211 -12.97 2.81 -0.13
C ILE A 211 -13.56 2.58 -1.53
N ALA A 212 -12.79 1.94 -2.41
CA ALA A 212 -13.17 1.74 -3.80
C ALA A 212 -14.43 0.87 -3.97
N PHE A 213 -14.57 -0.18 -3.16
CA PHE A 213 -15.66 -1.14 -3.30
C PHE A 213 -16.79 -0.92 -2.28
N HIS A 214 -16.69 0.15 -1.51
CA HIS A 214 -17.69 0.51 -0.50
C HIS A 214 -17.98 -0.62 0.49
N SER A 215 -16.99 -1.46 0.77
CA SER A 215 -17.11 -2.65 1.60
C SER A 215 -15.88 -2.81 2.48
N ARG A 216 -16.08 -3.20 3.72
CA ARG A 216 -14.97 -3.27 4.67
C ARG A 216 -14.03 -4.42 4.35
N VAL A 217 -12.77 -4.09 4.04
CA VAL A 217 -11.64 -5.01 3.91
C VAL A 217 -10.65 -4.68 5.03
N VAL A 218 -10.32 -5.66 5.85
CA VAL A 218 -9.31 -5.54 6.92
C VAL A 218 -8.03 -6.26 6.53
N PHE A 219 -6.89 -5.79 7.04
CA PHE A 219 -5.59 -6.33 6.66
C PHE A 219 -5.45 -7.87 6.84
N PRO A 220 -5.96 -8.50 7.91
CA PRO A 220 -5.93 -9.96 8.03
C PRO A 220 -6.59 -10.76 6.89
N ASN A 221 -7.45 -10.12 6.10
CA ASN A 221 -8.10 -10.74 4.95
C ASN A 221 -7.30 -10.58 3.65
N VAL A 222 -6.17 -9.85 3.67
CA VAL A 222 -5.32 -9.62 2.51
C VAL A 222 -4.26 -10.71 2.45
N PHE A 223 -4.26 -11.48 1.36
CA PHE A 223 -3.15 -12.40 1.09
C PHE A 223 -1.89 -11.60 0.76
N THR A 224 -0.75 -11.94 1.37
CA THR A 224 0.53 -11.26 1.10
C THR A 224 1.62 -12.26 0.76
N GLU A 225 2.35 -11.98 -0.33
CA GLU A 225 3.56 -12.67 -0.74
C GLU A 225 4.62 -11.64 -1.12
N GLY A 226 5.81 -11.75 -0.55
CA GLY A 226 6.90 -10.80 -0.74
C GLY A 226 7.77 -11.08 -1.97
N ILE A 227 8.85 -10.31 -2.09
CA ILE A 227 9.78 -10.38 -3.23
C ILE A 227 11.06 -11.16 -2.94
N THR A 228 11.21 -11.71 -1.74
CA THR A 228 12.45 -12.36 -1.27
C THR A 228 12.84 -13.59 -2.09
N LYS A 229 11.90 -14.19 -2.84
CA LYS A 229 12.12 -15.35 -3.70
C LYS A 229 12.39 -15.00 -5.16
N ILE A 230 12.28 -13.73 -5.55
CA ILE A 230 12.52 -13.31 -6.93
C ILE A 230 14.02 -13.33 -7.21
N THR A 231 14.42 -13.98 -8.30
CA THR A 231 15.81 -14.14 -8.70
C THR A 231 16.14 -13.30 -9.95
N ALA A 232 17.44 -13.08 -10.20
CA ALA A 232 17.90 -12.45 -11.44
C ALA A 232 17.44 -13.22 -12.69
N LYS A 233 17.35 -14.55 -12.61
CA LYS A 233 16.88 -15.39 -13.72
C LYS A 233 15.39 -15.16 -14.03
N ASP A 234 14.56 -14.90 -13.02
CA ASP A 234 13.15 -14.56 -13.21
C ASP A 234 12.99 -13.21 -13.92
N ILE A 235 13.87 -12.26 -13.59
CA ILE A 235 13.93 -10.96 -14.28
C ILE A 235 14.34 -11.11 -15.75
N GLU A 236 15.28 -12.01 -16.08
CA GLU A 236 15.66 -12.31 -17.47
C GLU A 236 14.47 -12.85 -18.28
N TYR A 237 13.76 -13.84 -17.75
CA TYR A 237 12.55 -14.38 -18.40
C TYR A 237 11.44 -13.34 -18.53
N ALA A 238 11.24 -12.50 -17.52
CA ALA A 238 10.26 -11.41 -17.63
C ALA A 238 10.59 -10.50 -18.81
N LYS A 239 11.88 -10.16 -19.03
CA LYS A 239 12.31 -9.37 -20.19
C LYS A 239 12.07 -10.09 -21.52
N GLU A 240 12.33 -11.40 -21.59
CA GLU A 240 12.05 -12.23 -22.79
C GLU A 240 10.57 -12.29 -23.13
N PHE A 241 9.70 -12.14 -22.12
CA PHE A 241 8.24 -12.11 -22.26
C PHE A 241 7.68 -10.69 -22.35
N ASP A 242 8.52 -9.73 -22.73
CA ASP A 242 8.13 -8.31 -22.83
C ASP A 242 7.46 -7.76 -21.56
N SER A 243 7.91 -8.23 -20.40
CA SER A 243 7.33 -7.93 -19.10
C SER A 243 8.36 -7.44 -18.09
N VAL A 244 7.90 -6.89 -16.99
CA VAL A 244 8.69 -6.55 -15.80
C VAL A 244 8.03 -7.15 -14.57
N ILE A 245 8.82 -7.43 -13.54
CA ILE A 245 8.28 -7.91 -12.26
C ILE A 245 8.09 -6.71 -11.32
N LYS A 246 6.89 -6.60 -10.75
CA LYS A 246 6.53 -5.60 -9.75
C LYS A 246 5.86 -6.26 -8.56
N LEU A 247 6.05 -5.72 -7.35
CA LEU A 247 5.19 -6.06 -6.22
C LEU A 247 3.91 -5.22 -6.34
N LEU A 248 2.80 -5.88 -6.62
CA LEU A 248 1.51 -5.21 -6.81
C LEU A 248 0.57 -5.49 -5.64
N GLY A 249 -0.03 -4.43 -5.10
CA GLY A 249 -1.24 -4.54 -4.33
C GLY A 249 -2.42 -4.54 -5.29
N VAL A 250 -3.20 -5.61 -5.30
CA VAL A 250 -4.28 -5.84 -6.26
C VAL A 250 -5.59 -5.99 -5.52
N ALA A 251 -6.61 -5.30 -5.98
CA ALA A 251 -7.98 -5.45 -5.50
C ALA A 251 -8.97 -5.39 -6.66
N HIS A 252 -9.85 -6.41 -6.74
CA HIS A 252 -10.91 -6.49 -7.75
C HIS A 252 -12.28 -6.66 -7.08
N ASN A 253 -13.27 -5.95 -7.58
CA ASN A 253 -14.66 -6.14 -7.24
C ASN A 253 -15.29 -7.09 -8.26
N THR A 254 -15.67 -8.28 -7.84
CA THR A 254 -16.28 -9.30 -8.69
C THR A 254 -17.70 -9.61 -8.26
N GLU A 255 -18.51 -10.22 -9.12
CA GLU A 255 -19.87 -10.67 -8.78
C GLU A 255 -19.93 -11.60 -7.55
N SER A 256 -18.86 -12.31 -7.27
CA SER A 256 -18.76 -13.29 -6.16
C SER A 256 -18.06 -12.75 -4.91
N GLY A 257 -17.66 -11.48 -4.90
CA GLY A 257 -16.99 -10.83 -3.78
C GLY A 257 -15.68 -10.14 -4.18
N ILE A 258 -15.00 -9.62 -3.17
CA ILE A 258 -13.76 -8.86 -3.32
C ILE A 258 -12.58 -9.82 -3.36
N GLU A 259 -11.76 -9.71 -4.40
CA GLU A 259 -10.43 -10.31 -4.48
C GLU A 259 -9.41 -9.27 -4.04
N VAL A 260 -8.54 -9.60 -3.10
CA VAL A 260 -7.53 -8.67 -2.60
C VAL A 260 -6.26 -9.40 -2.20
N GLY A 261 -5.12 -8.88 -2.63
CA GLY A 261 -3.82 -9.46 -2.29
C GLY A 261 -2.64 -8.56 -2.65
N VAL A 262 -1.46 -8.98 -2.17
CA VAL A 262 -0.17 -8.38 -2.52
C VAL A 262 0.77 -9.51 -2.90
N TYR A 263 1.31 -9.45 -4.09
CA TYR A 263 2.26 -10.44 -4.58
C TYR A 263 3.10 -9.92 -5.76
N PRO A 264 4.26 -10.51 -6.00
CA PRO A 264 5.01 -10.25 -7.22
C PRO A 264 4.20 -10.66 -8.45
N MET A 265 4.16 -9.79 -9.46
CA MET A 265 3.51 -10.07 -10.72
C MET A 265 4.41 -9.70 -11.90
N MET A 266 4.36 -10.50 -12.96
CA MET A 266 4.82 -10.10 -14.27
C MET A 266 3.75 -9.21 -14.91
N ILE A 267 4.14 -8.00 -15.28
CA ILE A 267 3.27 -7.02 -15.94
C ILE A 267 3.88 -6.64 -17.30
N HIS A 268 3.05 -6.66 -18.34
CA HIS A 268 3.50 -6.34 -19.68
C HIS A 268 4.06 -4.91 -19.76
N LYS A 269 5.15 -4.71 -20.52
CA LYS A 269 5.88 -3.42 -20.59
C LYS A 269 5.03 -2.25 -21.08
N GLU A 270 3.93 -2.51 -21.80
CA GLU A 270 3.00 -1.48 -22.29
C GLU A 270 2.03 -1.00 -21.21
N HIS A 271 1.87 -1.74 -20.11
CA HIS A 271 1.01 -1.32 -19.02
C HIS A 271 1.61 -0.10 -18.31
N PRO A 272 0.82 0.94 -17.96
CA PRO A 272 1.34 2.17 -17.33
C PRO A 272 2.18 1.93 -16.08
N LEU A 273 1.80 0.97 -15.23
CA LEU A 273 2.55 0.63 -14.01
C LEU A 273 3.95 0.04 -14.29
N ALA A 274 4.19 -0.55 -15.45
CA ALA A 274 5.50 -1.10 -15.82
C ALA A 274 6.60 -0.02 -15.86
N SER A 275 6.22 1.20 -16.19
CA SER A 275 7.12 2.35 -16.29
C SER A 275 7.53 2.96 -14.95
N VAL A 276 6.89 2.58 -13.84
CA VAL A 276 7.15 3.12 -12.50
C VAL A 276 8.44 2.55 -11.94
N ARG A 277 9.45 3.40 -11.73
CA ARG A 277 10.82 3.01 -11.36
C ARG A 277 11.24 3.54 -10.00
N ASP A 278 12.38 3.04 -9.53
CA ASP A 278 13.01 3.45 -8.28
C ASP A 278 12.03 3.41 -7.10
N SER A 279 12.11 4.36 -6.19
CA SER A 279 11.24 4.46 -5.01
C SER A 279 9.90 5.16 -5.28
N PHE A 280 9.52 5.35 -6.55
CA PHE A 280 8.23 5.92 -6.89
C PHE A 280 7.10 4.91 -6.72
N ASN A 281 5.92 5.44 -6.39
CA ASN A 281 4.69 4.69 -6.27
C ASN A 281 3.71 5.14 -7.36
N ALA A 282 2.75 4.25 -7.65
CA ALA A 282 1.60 4.59 -8.49
C ALA A 282 0.40 3.73 -8.11
N VAL A 283 -0.78 4.29 -8.25
CA VAL A 283 -2.06 3.58 -8.09
C VAL A 283 -2.85 3.75 -9.38
N PHE A 284 -3.24 2.64 -9.95
CA PHE A 284 -4.09 2.52 -11.12
C PHE A 284 -5.50 2.16 -10.66
N VAL A 285 -6.51 2.83 -11.18
CA VAL A 285 -7.92 2.63 -10.84
C VAL A 285 -8.72 2.53 -12.13
N HIS A 286 -9.52 1.49 -12.26
CA HIS A 286 -10.47 1.32 -13.35
C HIS A 286 -11.91 1.51 -12.86
N GLY A 287 -12.65 2.39 -13.50
CA GLY A 287 -14.06 2.68 -13.21
C GLY A 287 -14.90 2.69 -14.46
N ASP A 288 -16.16 2.33 -14.34
CA ASP A 288 -17.08 2.14 -15.48
C ASP A 288 -17.35 3.40 -16.32
N ALA A 289 -17.18 4.58 -15.74
CA ALA A 289 -17.43 5.86 -16.42
C ALA A 289 -16.15 6.67 -16.69
N ALA A 290 -15.15 6.56 -15.79
CA ALA A 290 -13.88 7.28 -15.92
C ALA A 290 -12.83 6.50 -16.73
N ASP A 291 -13.11 5.21 -17.01
CA ASP A 291 -12.12 4.31 -17.59
C ASP A 291 -10.86 4.25 -16.71
N ASP A 292 -9.68 4.28 -17.27
CA ASP A 292 -8.41 4.13 -16.57
C ASP A 292 -7.89 5.46 -16.02
N ALA A 293 -7.57 5.48 -14.74
CA ALA A 293 -6.88 6.60 -14.11
C ALA A 293 -5.64 6.11 -13.35
N MET A 294 -4.51 6.82 -13.50
CA MET A 294 -3.29 6.52 -12.77
C MET A 294 -2.80 7.72 -11.97
N PHE A 295 -2.49 7.49 -10.70
CA PHE A 295 -1.94 8.47 -9.77
C PHE A 295 -0.50 8.09 -9.45
N TYR A 296 0.45 8.97 -9.72
CA TYR A 296 1.88 8.68 -9.64
C TYR A 296 2.61 9.74 -8.81
N GLY A 297 3.59 9.34 -8.00
CA GLY A 297 4.41 10.26 -7.21
C GLY A 297 5.31 9.59 -6.18
N ARG A 298 5.75 10.37 -5.19
CA ARG A 298 6.53 9.86 -4.06
C ARG A 298 5.62 9.19 -3.04
N GLY A 299 5.86 7.89 -2.79
CA GLY A 299 5.08 7.07 -1.85
C GLY A 299 5.42 7.29 -0.37
N ALA A 300 6.57 7.90 -0.06
CA ALA A 300 7.06 8.19 1.28
C ALA A 300 8.00 9.39 1.28
N GLY A 301 8.38 9.83 2.47
CA GLY A 301 9.33 10.91 2.70
C GLY A 301 8.78 12.01 3.60
N GLU A 302 9.67 12.79 4.22
CA GLU A 302 9.31 13.84 5.18
C GLU A 302 8.29 14.83 4.60
N LEU A 303 8.69 15.59 3.58
CA LEU A 303 7.84 16.61 2.98
C LEU A 303 6.71 16.03 2.10
N PRO A 304 6.93 14.97 1.30
CA PRO A 304 5.85 14.33 0.55
C PRO A 304 4.67 13.91 1.43
N THR A 305 4.94 13.14 2.50
CA THR A 305 3.89 12.68 3.42
C THR A 305 3.27 13.84 4.21
N ALA A 306 4.11 14.79 4.70
CA ALA A 306 3.61 15.99 5.36
C ALA A 306 2.71 16.83 4.45
N SER A 307 2.96 16.86 3.14
CA SER A 307 2.09 17.56 2.17
C SER A 307 0.68 16.97 2.12
N ALA A 308 0.55 15.64 2.15
CA ALA A 308 -0.76 14.98 2.19
C ALA A 308 -1.49 15.26 3.51
N VAL A 309 -0.77 15.14 4.66
CA VAL A 309 -1.32 15.53 5.98
C VAL A 309 -1.83 16.97 5.95
N MET A 310 -1.05 17.90 5.44
CA MET A 310 -1.44 19.32 5.38
C MET A 310 -2.60 19.57 4.40
N GLY A 311 -2.71 18.78 3.35
CA GLY A 311 -3.89 18.78 2.47
C GLY A 311 -5.17 18.49 3.24
N ASP A 312 -5.15 17.46 4.09
CA ASP A 312 -6.28 17.12 4.97
C ASP A 312 -6.54 18.19 6.04
N VAL A 313 -5.49 18.68 6.69
CA VAL A 313 -5.63 19.77 7.68
C VAL A 313 -6.29 21.01 7.07
N ILE A 314 -5.92 21.39 5.85
CA ILE A 314 -6.53 22.50 5.11
C ILE A 314 -8.01 22.22 4.81
N ASP A 315 -8.35 21.00 4.42
CA ASP A 315 -9.73 20.61 4.13
C ASP A 315 -10.59 20.64 5.40
N VAL A 316 -10.09 20.10 6.52
CA VAL A 316 -10.72 20.21 7.84
C VAL A 316 -10.94 21.68 8.24
N ALA A 317 -9.92 22.51 8.12
CA ALA A 317 -10.02 23.92 8.48
C ALA A 317 -11.07 24.68 7.63
N ARG A 318 -11.20 24.33 6.35
CA ARG A 318 -12.28 24.83 5.47
C ARG A 318 -13.65 24.34 5.93
N ASN A 319 -13.79 23.05 6.23
CA ASN A 319 -15.03 22.49 6.73
C ASN A 319 -15.49 23.20 8.02
N MET A 320 -14.56 23.47 8.95
CA MET A 320 -14.84 24.25 10.15
C MET A 320 -15.30 25.68 9.82
N ALA A 321 -14.64 26.34 8.86
CA ALA A 321 -14.99 27.71 8.49
C ALA A 321 -16.41 27.82 7.92
N TYR A 322 -16.87 26.80 7.20
CA TYR A 322 -18.19 26.73 6.59
C TYR A 322 -19.23 25.95 7.41
N GLY A 323 -18.87 25.38 8.56
CA GLY A 323 -19.78 24.60 9.42
C GLY A 323 -20.23 23.29 8.76
N CYS A 324 -19.37 22.62 8.00
CA CYS A 324 -19.68 21.39 7.25
C CYS A 324 -18.74 20.23 7.59
N ASN A 325 -18.26 20.14 8.82
CA ASN A 325 -17.50 18.99 9.30
C ASN A 325 -18.33 17.71 9.22
N GLY A 326 -17.66 16.58 9.03
CA GLY A 326 -18.32 15.28 8.88
C GLY A 326 -18.99 15.05 7.51
N ARG A 327 -18.82 15.96 6.53
CA ARG A 327 -19.43 15.84 5.19
C ARG A 327 -18.93 14.64 4.37
N ILE A 328 -17.76 14.11 4.71
CA ILE A 328 -17.19 12.94 4.06
C ILE A 328 -17.00 11.84 5.10
N SER A 329 -18.09 11.11 5.35
CA SER A 329 -18.13 9.99 6.29
C SER A 329 -17.53 8.71 5.71
N CYS A 330 -17.73 7.59 6.41
CA CYS A 330 -17.40 6.27 5.92
C CYS A 330 -18.21 5.92 4.66
N THR A 331 -17.52 5.42 3.63
CA THR A 331 -18.16 5.01 2.38
C THR A 331 -18.45 3.50 2.31
N CYS A 332 -18.21 2.74 3.38
CA CYS A 332 -18.43 1.28 3.43
C CYS A 332 -19.91 0.94 3.75
N TYR A 333 -20.80 1.17 2.79
CA TYR A 333 -22.23 0.87 2.91
C TYR A 333 -22.65 -0.49 2.32
N LYS A 334 -21.74 -1.16 1.59
CA LYS A 334 -21.92 -2.53 1.10
C LYS A 334 -21.32 -3.52 2.12
N ASN A 335 -21.70 -4.79 2.02
CA ASN A 335 -21.15 -5.87 2.82
C ASN A 335 -20.76 -7.04 1.91
N LEU A 336 -19.80 -6.81 1.03
CA LEU A 336 -19.30 -7.81 0.10
C LEU A 336 -18.32 -8.75 0.82
N PRO A 337 -18.38 -10.06 0.57
CA PRO A 337 -17.42 -10.99 1.14
C PRO A 337 -16.03 -10.79 0.51
N VAL A 338 -14.99 -10.94 1.31
CA VAL A 338 -13.62 -11.07 0.79
C VAL A 338 -13.37 -12.55 0.47
N LYS A 339 -12.91 -12.82 -0.74
CA LYS A 339 -12.65 -14.19 -1.22
C LYS A 339 -11.38 -14.75 -0.60
N ASP A 340 -11.40 -16.05 -0.30
CA ASP A 340 -10.17 -16.79 -0.01
C ASP A 340 -9.26 -16.81 -1.25
N ILE A 341 -7.94 -16.67 -1.03
CA ILE A 341 -6.96 -16.67 -2.14
C ILE A 341 -7.08 -17.90 -3.02
N GLY A 342 -7.38 -19.06 -2.45
CA GLY A 342 -7.57 -20.30 -3.21
C GLY A 342 -8.67 -20.23 -4.27
N ASP A 343 -9.65 -19.33 -4.13
CA ASP A 343 -10.73 -19.12 -5.09
C ASP A 343 -10.46 -18.00 -6.11
N VAL A 344 -9.40 -17.21 -5.91
CA VAL A 344 -8.93 -16.21 -6.86
C VAL A 344 -8.32 -16.87 -8.08
N LYS A 345 -8.53 -16.29 -9.25
CA LYS A 345 -7.98 -16.80 -10.51
C LYS A 345 -6.81 -15.93 -10.97
N ASN A 346 -5.67 -16.56 -11.22
CA ASN A 346 -4.49 -15.93 -11.79
C ASN A 346 -3.91 -16.75 -12.94
N LYS A 347 -3.17 -16.11 -13.83
CA LYS A 347 -2.22 -16.77 -14.73
C LYS A 347 -0.91 -16.93 -13.98
N PHE A 348 -0.14 -17.95 -14.32
CA PHE A 348 1.12 -18.24 -13.64
C PHE A 348 2.25 -18.45 -14.62
N PHE A 349 3.37 -17.84 -14.34
CA PHE A 349 4.70 -18.20 -14.82
C PHE A 349 5.33 -19.15 -13.79
N ILE A 350 5.77 -20.30 -14.25
CA ILE A 350 6.38 -21.35 -13.41
C ILE A 350 7.69 -21.75 -14.03
N ARG A 351 8.78 -21.64 -13.26
CA ARG A 351 10.12 -22.08 -13.67
C ARG A 351 10.57 -23.23 -12.79
N MET A 352 11.00 -24.32 -13.41
CA MET A 352 11.42 -25.53 -12.71
C MET A 352 12.65 -26.15 -13.33
N GLN A 353 13.48 -26.78 -12.49
CA GLN A 353 14.58 -27.65 -12.92
C GLN A 353 14.06 -29.09 -13.02
N VAL A 354 14.31 -29.74 -14.15
CA VAL A 354 13.83 -31.10 -14.43
C VAL A 354 14.95 -31.97 -14.96
N THR A 355 14.80 -33.32 -14.85
CA THR A 355 15.69 -34.23 -15.56
C THR A 355 15.49 -34.09 -17.08
N ASN A 356 16.58 -34.11 -17.84
CA ASN A 356 16.52 -34.07 -19.31
C ASN A 356 16.32 -35.43 -19.90
N GLU A 357 15.13 -36.00 -19.71
CA GLU A 357 14.74 -37.37 -20.16
C GLU A 357 13.45 -37.34 -20.99
N PRO A 358 13.33 -38.26 -21.96
CA PRO A 358 12.07 -38.40 -22.69
C PRO A 358 10.89 -38.68 -21.74
N GLY A 359 9.78 -37.97 -21.97
CA GLY A 359 8.54 -38.16 -21.21
C GLY A 359 8.34 -37.16 -20.05
N VAL A 360 9.36 -36.41 -19.63
CA VAL A 360 9.24 -35.46 -18.53
C VAL A 360 8.16 -34.38 -18.81
N LEU A 361 8.19 -33.77 -19.99
CA LEU A 361 7.17 -32.79 -20.38
C LEU A 361 5.76 -33.41 -20.43
N ALA A 362 5.64 -34.65 -20.85
CA ALA A 362 4.35 -35.36 -20.88
C ALA A 362 3.80 -35.58 -19.46
N ALA A 363 4.66 -35.99 -18.50
CA ALA A 363 4.28 -36.15 -17.10
C ALA A 363 3.86 -34.83 -16.45
N VAL A 364 4.59 -33.76 -16.71
CA VAL A 364 4.24 -32.42 -16.23
C VAL A 364 2.89 -31.94 -16.80
N ALA A 365 2.68 -32.12 -18.11
CA ALA A 365 1.43 -31.75 -18.76
C ALA A 365 0.23 -32.59 -18.27
N GLU A 366 0.43 -33.88 -17.95
CA GLU A 366 -0.59 -34.75 -17.35
C GLU A 366 -1.03 -34.24 -15.98
N VAL A 367 -0.09 -33.85 -15.08
CA VAL A 367 -0.40 -33.27 -13.77
C VAL A 367 -1.22 -32.01 -13.94
N PHE A 368 -0.80 -31.09 -14.79
CA PHE A 368 -1.56 -29.84 -15.02
C PHE A 368 -2.96 -30.16 -15.57
N GLY A 369 -3.10 -31.08 -16.51
CA GLY A 369 -4.39 -31.47 -17.05
C GLY A 369 -5.32 -32.03 -15.98
N ASN A 370 -4.82 -32.92 -15.10
CA ASN A 370 -5.57 -33.50 -13.98
C ASN A 370 -6.13 -32.46 -13.02
N HIS A 371 -5.39 -31.34 -12.82
CA HIS A 371 -5.79 -30.22 -11.96
C HIS A 371 -6.46 -29.07 -12.72
N LYS A 372 -6.88 -29.27 -13.98
CA LYS A 372 -7.58 -28.26 -14.80
C LYS A 372 -6.75 -27.01 -15.07
N VAL A 373 -5.45 -27.16 -15.11
CA VAL A 373 -4.51 -26.08 -15.46
C VAL A 373 -4.22 -26.18 -16.96
N SER A 374 -4.61 -25.18 -17.73
CA SER A 374 -4.29 -25.08 -19.15
C SER A 374 -2.97 -24.37 -19.35
N ILE A 375 -2.14 -24.89 -20.25
CA ILE A 375 -0.81 -24.34 -20.57
C ILE A 375 -0.93 -23.48 -21.83
N THR A 376 -0.40 -22.25 -21.80
CA THR A 376 -0.33 -21.33 -22.95
C THR A 376 1.04 -21.34 -23.62
N ARG A 377 2.10 -21.47 -22.82
CA ARG A 377 3.47 -21.45 -23.33
C ARG A 377 4.35 -22.43 -22.58
N VAL A 378 5.26 -23.05 -23.31
CA VAL A 378 6.31 -23.90 -22.77
C VAL A 378 7.63 -23.50 -23.40
N VAL A 379 8.65 -23.30 -22.58
CA VAL A 379 10.03 -23.07 -23.00
C VAL A 379 10.90 -24.08 -22.26
N GLN A 380 11.78 -24.74 -22.98
CA GLN A 380 12.76 -25.67 -22.40
C GLN A 380 14.16 -25.31 -22.83
N GLU A 381 15.03 -25.11 -21.86
CA GLU A 381 16.45 -24.82 -22.07
C GLU A 381 17.33 -25.92 -21.46
N HIS A 382 18.45 -26.19 -22.08
CA HIS A 382 19.43 -27.15 -21.54
C HIS A 382 20.41 -26.41 -20.64
N THR A 383 20.37 -26.69 -19.34
CA THR A 383 21.25 -26.06 -18.35
C THR A 383 22.50 -26.87 -18.04
N GLN A 384 22.39 -28.23 -18.10
CA GLN A 384 23.46 -29.20 -17.85
C GLN A 384 23.22 -30.52 -18.64
N PRO A 385 24.19 -31.44 -18.76
CA PRO A 385 24.06 -32.66 -19.56
C PRO A 385 22.86 -33.53 -19.22
N HIS A 386 22.35 -33.53 -18.00
CA HIS A 386 21.22 -34.36 -17.56
C HIS A 386 20.08 -33.52 -16.94
N GLN A 387 20.13 -32.22 -17.05
CA GLN A 387 19.15 -31.31 -16.49
C GLN A 387 18.66 -30.32 -17.56
N ALA A 388 17.39 -29.98 -17.48
CA ALA A 388 16.80 -28.93 -18.30
C ALA A 388 16.02 -27.96 -17.39
N GLU A 389 15.99 -26.71 -17.79
CA GLU A 389 15.10 -25.74 -17.23
C GLU A 389 13.81 -25.74 -18.06
N LEU A 390 12.69 -25.92 -17.38
CA LEU A 390 11.37 -25.91 -17.98
C LEU A 390 10.58 -24.72 -17.44
N VAL A 391 10.16 -23.86 -18.35
CA VAL A 391 9.30 -22.72 -18.06
C VAL A 391 7.91 -22.97 -18.64
N ILE A 392 6.89 -22.79 -17.82
CA ILE A 392 5.50 -22.97 -18.21
C ILE A 392 4.72 -21.71 -17.85
N VAL A 393 3.93 -21.22 -18.80
CA VAL A 393 2.93 -20.17 -18.57
C VAL A 393 1.55 -20.79 -18.74
N THR A 394 0.63 -20.42 -17.84
CA THR A 394 -0.71 -21.02 -17.80
C THR A 394 -1.79 -20.01 -18.24
N GLU A 395 -2.96 -20.53 -18.62
CA GLU A 395 -4.19 -19.77 -18.61
C GLU A 395 -4.64 -19.44 -17.18
N SER A 396 -5.64 -18.56 -17.07
CA SER A 396 -6.23 -18.18 -15.78
C SER A 396 -6.84 -19.37 -15.08
N VAL A 397 -6.35 -19.71 -13.90
CA VAL A 397 -6.76 -20.85 -13.08
C VAL A 397 -6.90 -20.44 -11.61
N LYS A 398 -7.78 -21.11 -10.86
CA LYS A 398 -7.89 -20.88 -9.41
C LYS A 398 -6.61 -21.28 -8.69
N GLU A 399 -6.14 -20.43 -7.76
CA GLU A 399 -4.95 -20.67 -6.94
C GLU A 399 -4.94 -22.07 -6.27
N LYS A 400 -6.09 -22.53 -5.78
CA LYS A 400 -6.18 -23.86 -5.16
C LYS A 400 -5.87 -25.02 -6.11
N TYR A 401 -6.23 -24.89 -7.40
CA TYR A 401 -5.91 -25.92 -8.39
C TYR A 401 -4.43 -25.88 -8.77
N MET A 402 -3.88 -24.66 -8.89
CA MET A 402 -2.45 -24.49 -9.09
C MET A 402 -1.65 -25.08 -7.92
N LYS A 403 -2.05 -24.79 -6.68
CA LYS A 403 -1.41 -25.36 -5.49
C LYS A 403 -1.42 -26.88 -5.49
N GLN A 404 -2.55 -27.50 -5.81
CA GLN A 404 -2.68 -28.96 -5.91
C GLN A 404 -1.78 -29.53 -7.01
N ALA A 405 -1.72 -28.86 -8.18
CA ALA A 405 -0.83 -29.27 -9.26
C ALA A 405 0.64 -29.20 -8.86
N LEU A 406 1.05 -28.15 -8.15
CA LEU A 406 2.42 -27.99 -7.65
C LEU A 406 2.81 -29.05 -6.62
N GLU A 407 1.90 -29.41 -5.72
CA GLU A 407 2.11 -30.48 -4.73
C GLU A 407 2.35 -31.83 -5.43
N GLU A 408 1.58 -32.14 -6.49
CA GLU A 408 1.76 -33.36 -7.27
C GLU A 408 3.04 -33.30 -8.13
N LEU A 409 3.36 -32.16 -8.76
CA LEU A 409 4.60 -32.00 -9.52
C LEU A 409 5.84 -32.22 -8.64
N LEU A 410 5.87 -31.68 -7.43
CA LEU A 410 6.99 -31.88 -6.50
C LEU A 410 7.17 -33.34 -6.06
N ALA A 411 6.16 -34.18 -6.22
CA ALA A 411 6.26 -35.63 -5.95
C ALA A 411 6.82 -36.43 -7.14
N LEU A 412 6.94 -35.85 -8.34
CA LEU A 412 7.51 -36.52 -9.51
C LEU A 412 9.04 -36.59 -9.39
N PRO A 413 9.64 -37.78 -9.59
CA PRO A 413 11.11 -37.95 -9.54
C PRO A 413 11.86 -37.10 -10.58
N SER A 414 11.19 -36.73 -11.66
CA SER A 414 11.76 -35.91 -12.74
C SER A 414 11.81 -34.43 -12.45
N ILE A 415 11.11 -33.96 -11.42
CA ILE A 415 11.14 -32.54 -10.97
C ILE A 415 12.22 -32.45 -9.89
N LEU A 416 13.29 -31.75 -10.19
CA LEU A 416 14.38 -31.52 -9.25
C LEU A 416 14.08 -30.36 -8.30
N GLU A 417 13.46 -29.30 -8.84
CA GLU A 417 13.12 -28.08 -8.10
C GLU A 417 12.04 -27.29 -8.84
N VAL A 418 11.10 -26.70 -8.13
CA VAL A 418 10.28 -25.60 -8.61
C VAL A 418 10.93 -24.30 -8.16
N SER A 419 11.68 -23.68 -9.05
CA SER A 419 12.57 -22.56 -8.73
C SER A 419 11.81 -21.24 -8.56
N SER A 420 10.67 -21.08 -9.26
CA SER A 420 9.90 -19.84 -9.18
C SER A 420 8.45 -20.05 -9.64
N ILE A 421 7.55 -19.32 -8.99
CA ILE A 421 6.14 -19.22 -9.34
C ILE A 421 5.76 -17.76 -9.22
N ILE A 422 5.39 -17.13 -10.32
CA ILE A 422 5.04 -15.70 -10.37
C ILE A 422 3.70 -15.56 -11.09
N ARG A 423 2.83 -14.71 -10.57
CA ARG A 423 1.56 -14.40 -11.22
C ARG A 423 1.78 -13.46 -12.39
N GLU A 424 0.93 -13.57 -13.43
CA GLU A 424 0.86 -12.59 -14.52
C GLU A 424 -0.38 -11.70 -14.35
N TYR A 425 -0.15 -10.43 -14.57
CA TYR A 425 -1.21 -9.41 -14.58
C TYR A 425 -1.85 -9.28 -15.95
#